data_08d6729df94dd261d4ebd79bcf3d14cc
#
_entry.id   08d6729df94dd261d4ebd79bcf3d14cc
#
_cell.length_a   1.000
_cell.length_b   1.000
_cell.length_c   1.000
_cell.angle_alpha   90.00
_cell.angle_beta   90.00
_cell.angle_gamma   90.00
#
_symmetry.space_group_name_H-M   'P 1'
#
loop_
_entity.id
_entity.type
_entity.pdbx_description
1 polymer ?
#
loop_
_entity_poly.entity_id
_entity_poly.type
_entity_poly.pdbx_seq_one_letter_code
_entity_poly.pdbx_strand_id
1 'polypeptide(L)'
;LGSVMPAYADFYRQPSNIKGVLINSESEVADVVEVGASQVVCNFPMSWASQPNMMNAYGSFLRAMDNAGITVTMIVLNDWNAAAYKPELLPVSAPVAGVSYYGFNTLNEQGVQAIRDTAGILTSNFGNLVSNWVIGNEVNDGQVWNYLGSMDIDTYCSNYATSFRTWYDTIKASNSLARVYMPFDFRWNCGQLEGFKY
;
A
#
# COMPACT_ATOMS: atom_id res chain seq x y z
N LEU A 1 -22.83 7.21 18.33
CA LEU A 1 -22.29 8.54 18.03
C LEU A 1 -21.16 8.31 17.02
N GLY A 2 -21.46 8.44 15.71
CA GLY A 2 -20.46 8.36 14.66
C GLY A 2 -19.50 9.55 14.79
N SER A 3 -18.21 9.28 14.99
CA SER A 3 -17.18 10.30 14.88
C SER A 3 -17.13 10.75 13.42
N VAL A 4 -17.59 11.96 13.16
CA VAL A 4 -17.32 12.62 11.89
C VAL A 4 -15.80 12.82 11.84
N MET A 5 -15.12 12.03 11.00
CA MET A 5 -13.71 12.28 10.72
C MET A 5 -13.59 13.69 10.14
N PRO A 6 -12.60 14.48 10.55
CA PRO A 6 -12.37 15.76 9.92
C PRO A 6 -12.12 15.51 8.44
N ALA A 7 -12.93 16.12 7.59
CA ALA A 7 -12.66 16.13 6.15
C ALA A 7 -11.35 16.89 5.96
N TYR A 8 -10.26 16.17 5.68
CA TYR A 8 -9.04 16.81 5.23
C TYR A 8 -9.36 17.47 3.88
N ALA A 9 -8.85 18.69 3.68
CA ALA A 9 -8.94 19.31 2.36
C ALA A 9 -8.25 18.40 1.34
N ASP A 10 -8.87 18.23 0.18
CA ASP A 10 -8.28 17.47 -0.93
C ASP A 10 -6.84 17.93 -1.19
N PHE A 11 -5.92 16.96 -1.23
CA PHE A 11 -4.49 17.22 -1.33
C PHE A 11 -3.85 16.38 -2.43
N TYR A 12 -3.07 17.03 -3.27
CA TYR A 12 -2.15 16.38 -4.18
C TYR A 12 -0.93 17.26 -4.41
N ARG A 13 0.25 16.78 -4.05
CA ARG A 13 1.51 17.45 -4.34
C ARG A 13 2.03 16.99 -5.69
N GLN A 14 2.16 17.90 -6.64
CA GLN A 14 2.81 17.65 -7.92
C GLN A 14 4.34 17.70 -7.73
N PRO A 15 5.11 16.67 -8.17
CA PRO A 15 6.56 16.74 -8.12
C PRO A 15 7.10 17.86 -9.01
N SER A 16 8.13 18.55 -8.54
CA SER A 16 8.74 19.68 -9.27
C SER A 16 9.71 19.25 -10.38
N ASN A 17 10.14 17.97 -10.36
CA ASN A 17 10.99 17.38 -11.40
C ASN A 17 10.76 15.86 -11.47
N ILE A 18 11.45 15.18 -12.40
CA ILE A 18 11.31 13.73 -12.63
C ILE A 18 12.21 12.86 -11.74
N LYS A 19 13.08 13.46 -10.92
CA LYS A 19 13.97 12.68 -10.05
C LYS A 19 13.18 12.09 -8.89
N GLY A 20 13.28 10.78 -8.70
CA GLY A 20 12.67 10.04 -7.61
C GLY A 20 13.64 9.00 -7.05
N VAL A 21 13.54 8.74 -5.76
CA VAL A 21 14.32 7.72 -5.06
C VAL A 21 13.41 6.89 -4.16
N LEU A 22 13.82 5.65 -3.88
CA LEU A 22 13.16 4.81 -2.91
C LEU A 22 13.86 4.96 -1.57
N ILE A 23 13.11 5.36 -0.54
CA ILE A 23 13.58 5.45 0.84
C ILE A 23 12.49 4.98 1.80
N ASN A 24 12.85 4.57 3.00
CA ASN A 24 11.91 4.06 4.00
C ASN A 24 12.13 4.64 5.41
N SER A 25 13.01 5.62 5.56
CA SER A 25 13.44 6.14 6.85
C SER A 25 13.61 7.66 6.84
N GLU A 26 13.26 8.30 7.95
CA GLU A 26 13.46 9.74 8.15
C GLU A 26 14.94 10.15 8.04
N SER A 27 15.87 9.27 8.42
CA SER A 27 17.31 9.54 8.32
C SER A 27 17.82 9.73 6.88
N GLU A 28 17.07 9.27 5.89
CA GLU A 28 17.43 9.38 4.46
C GLU A 28 16.87 10.66 3.79
N VAL A 29 16.07 11.46 4.52
CA VAL A 29 15.43 12.67 3.95
C VAL A 29 16.47 13.71 3.50
N ALA A 30 17.55 13.86 4.24
CA ALA A 30 18.63 14.78 3.88
C ALA A 30 19.26 14.41 2.53
N ASP A 31 19.47 13.11 2.28
CA ASP A 31 20.04 12.62 1.02
C ASP A 31 19.10 12.90 -0.16
N VAL A 32 17.78 12.76 0.04
CA VAL A 32 16.77 13.09 -0.98
C VAL A 32 16.87 14.55 -1.40
N VAL A 33 17.01 15.44 -0.41
CA VAL A 33 17.17 16.88 -0.66
C VAL A 33 18.49 17.18 -1.35
N GLU A 34 19.57 16.55 -0.92
CA GLU A 34 20.92 16.76 -1.49
C GLU A 34 21.00 16.36 -2.95
N VAL A 35 20.42 15.21 -3.33
CA VAL A 35 20.38 14.79 -4.74
C VAL A 35 19.35 15.56 -5.57
N GLY A 36 18.59 16.44 -4.96
CA GLY A 36 17.56 17.26 -5.61
C GLY A 36 16.40 16.45 -6.17
N ALA A 37 16.04 15.34 -5.54
CA ALA A 37 14.83 14.57 -5.88
C ALA A 37 13.60 15.31 -5.36
N SER A 38 12.52 15.29 -6.16
CA SER A 38 11.24 15.91 -5.79
C SER A 38 10.15 14.90 -5.45
N GLN A 39 10.47 13.63 -5.55
CA GLN A 39 9.54 12.55 -5.24
C GLN A 39 10.26 11.35 -4.64
N VAL A 40 9.56 10.64 -3.78
CA VAL A 40 10.01 9.39 -3.18
C VAL A 40 9.00 8.29 -3.34
N VAL A 41 9.50 7.06 -3.40
CA VAL A 41 8.72 5.84 -3.19
C VAL A 41 9.11 5.28 -1.84
N CYS A 42 8.14 4.86 -1.05
CA CYS A 42 8.37 4.22 0.24
C CYS A 42 7.45 3.02 0.42
N ASN A 43 7.92 2.02 1.17
CA ASN A 43 7.16 0.82 1.48
C ASN A 43 6.51 0.95 2.85
N PHE A 44 5.24 0.56 2.95
CA PHE A 44 4.52 0.49 4.21
C PHE A 44 3.97 -0.94 4.41
N PRO A 45 4.60 -1.77 5.24
CA PRO A 45 4.03 -3.05 5.64
C PRO A 45 2.68 -2.83 6.35
N MET A 46 1.64 -3.44 5.85
CA MET A 46 0.27 -3.24 6.35
C MET A 46 0.13 -3.59 7.84
N SER A 47 0.93 -4.56 8.34
CA SER A 47 0.98 -4.92 9.76
C SER A 47 1.39 -3.77 10.69
N TRP A 48 2.06 -2.75 10.16
CA TRP A 48 2.45 -1.57 10.95
C TRP A 48 1.27 -0.68 11.34
N ALA A 49 0.17 -0.75 10.61
CA ALA A 49 -1.02 0.04 10.90
C ALA A 49 -1.61 -0.22 12.31
N SER A 50 -1.37 -1.40 12.87
CA SER A 50 -1.78 -1.77 14.24
C SER A 50 -0.71 -1.48 15.30
N GLN A 51 0.45 -0.92 14.92
CA GLN A 51 1.60 -0.71 15.80
C GLN A 51 1.85 0.78 16.03
N PRO A 52 1.50 1.35 17.19
CA PRO A 52 1.60 2.80 17.44
C PRO A 52 2.99 3.38 17.21
N ASN A 53 4.05 2.65 17.61
CA ASN A 53 5.42 3.12 17.42
C ASN A 53 5.79 3.22 15.93
N MET A 54 5.37 2.25 15.12
CA MET A 54 5.62 2.26 13.68
C MET A 54 4.81 3.38 12.99
N MET A 55 3.54 3.55 13.38
CA MET A 55 2.71 4.62 12.87
C MET A 55 3.28 6.01 13.20
N ASN A 56 3.80 6.20 14.43
CA ASN A 56 4.42 7.46 14.84
C ASN A 56 5.72 7.73 14.06
N ALA A 57 6.61 6.73 13.96
CA ALA A 57 7.87 6.86 13.22
C ALA A 57 7.61 7.17 11.73
N TYR A 58 6.67 6.45 11.14
CA TYR A 58 6.34 6.67 9.73
C TYR A 58 5.65 8.02 9.50
N GLY A 59 4.81 8.45 10.43
CA GLY A 59 4.21 9.79 10.41
C GLY A 59 5.26 10.90 10.51
N SER A 60 6.32 10.73 11.30
CA SER A 60 7.44 11.68 11.35
C SER A 60 8.19 11.74 10.03
N PHE A 61 8.50 10.57 9.45
CA PHE A 61 9.10 10.46 8.12
C PHE A 61 8.28 11.18 7.04
N LEU A 62 6.97 10.93 6.96
CA LEU A 62 6.09 11.56 5.97
C LEU A 62 5.99 13.08 6.16
N ARG A 63 5.94 13.56 7.41
CA ARG A 63 5.97 15.01 7.70
C ARG A 63 7.30 15.65 7.30
N ALA A 64 8.41 14.96 7.48
CA ALA A 64 9.71 15.46 7.02
C ALA A 64 9.74 15.61 5.49
N MET A 65 9.17 14.67 4.74
CA MET A 65 8.99 14.77 3.29
C MET A 65 8.09 15.94 2.90
N ASP A 66 6.96 16.09 3.58
CA ASP A 66 6.03 17.20 3.32
C ASP A 66 6.68 18.57 3.56
N ASN A 67 7.42 18.73 4.66
CA ASN A 67 8.17 19.93 4.98
C ASN A 67 9.27 20.24 3.95
N ALA A 68 9.88 19.22 3.35
CA ALA A 68 10.85 19.36 2.27
C ALA A 68 10.23 19.58 0.88
N GLY A 69 8.89 19.60 0.77
CA GLY A 69 8.19 19.78 -0.49
C GLY A 69 8.23 18.56 -1.42
N ILE A 70 8.50 17.37 -0.88
CA ILE A 70 8.70 16.13 -1.63
C ILE A 70 7.36 15.39 -1.78
N THR A 71 7.07 14.93 -2.99
CA THR A 71 5.89 14.12 -3.30
C THR A 71 6.11 12.68 -2.86
N VAL A 72 5.17 12.11 -2.12
CA VAL A 72 5.25 10.74 -1.63
C VAL A 72 4.36 9.80 -2.43
N THR A 73 4.95 8.69 -2.86
CA THR A 73 4.28 7.48 -3.35
C THR A 73 4.49 6.37 -2.34
N MET A 74 3.41 5.92 -1.70
CA MET A 74 3.44 4.84 -0.71
C MET A 74 2.98 3.53 -1.33
N ILE A 75 3.81 2.49 -1.21
CA ILE A 75 3.45 1.11 -1.56
C ILE A 75 2.96 0.41 -0.29
N VAL A 76 1.70 0.01 -0.26
CA VAL A 76 1.12 -0.74 0.85
C VAL A 76 1.33 -2.23 0.61
N LEU A 77 2.10 -2.87 1.49
CA LEU A 77 2.51 -4.26 1.37
C LEU A 77 1.84 -5.14 2.42
N ASN A 78 1.31 -6.29 2.01
CA ASN A 78 0.77 -7.28 2.92
C ASN A 78 1.84 -8.31 3.28
N ASP A 79 2.60 -8.04 4.33
CA ASP A 79 3.61 -8.93 4.90
C ASP A 79 2.99 -10.02 5.80
N TRP A 80 3.74 -11.09 6.09
CA TRP A 80 3.34 -12.05 7.11
C TRP A 80 3.73 -11.55 8.51
N ASN A 81 2.72 -11.26 9.34
CA ASN A 81 2.91 -11.02 10.77
C ASN A 81 1.65 -11.41 11.55
N ALA A 82 1.52 -12.67 11.90
CA ALA A 82 0.35 -13.24 12.57
C ALA A 82 -0.02 -12.55 13.90
N ALA A 83 0.93 -11.89 14.57
CA ALA A 83 0.67 -11.16 15.81
C ALA A 83 0.03 -9.77 15.56
N ALA A 84 0.28 -9.19 14.39
CA ALA A 84 -0.21 -7.86 14.02
C ALA A 84 -1.47 -7.90 13.14
N TYR A 85 -1.64 -8.97 12.35
CA TYR A 85 -2.80 -9.14 11.50
C TYR A 85 -3.97 -9.77 12.22
N LYS A 86 -5.16 -9.35 11.84
CA LYS A 86 -6.34 -10.17 12.02
C LYS A 86 -6.25 -11.38 11.07
N PRO A 87 -6.56 -12.60 11.53
CA PRO A 87 -6.40 -13.82 10.71
C PRO A 87 -7.10 -13.75 9.34
N GLU A 88 -8.21 -13.04 9.26
CA GLU A 88 -9.00 -12.89 8.03
C GLU A 88 -8.30 -12.10 6.92
N LEU A 89 -7.24 -11.37 7.24
CA LEU A 89 -6.42 -10.68 6.24
C LEU A 89 -5.46 -11.62 5.51
N LEU A 90 -5.19 -12.77 6.07
CA LEU A 90 -4.20 -13.71 5.56
C LEU A 90 -4.89 -14.85 4.80
N PRO A 91 -4.43 -15.19 3.59
CA PRO A 91 -5.00 -16.28 2.80
C PRO A 91 -4.61 -17.67 3.32
N VAL A 92 -3.68 -17.75 4.27
CA VAL A 92 -3.13 -18.98 4.83
C VAL A 92 -2.91 -18.85 6.34
N SER A 93 -2.85 -19.99 7.04
CA SER A 93 -2.67 -20.05 8.50
C SER A 93 -1.22 -20.01 8.97
N ALA A 94 -0.25 -20.11 8.04
CA ALA A 94 1.19 -20.08 8.34
C ALA A 94 1.96 -19.55 7.12
N PRO A 95 3.18 -18.99 7.32
CA PRO A 95 4.01 -18.55 6.19
C PRO A 95 4.32 -19.69 5.23
N VAL A 96 4.35 -19.37 3.94
CA VAL A 96 4.67 -20.30 2.85
C VAL A 96 6.08 -20.04 2.35
N ALA A 97 6.88 -21.12 2.22
CA ALA A 97 8.26 -21.00 1.75
C ALA A 97 8.33 -20.39 0.35
N GLY A 98 9.20 -19.40 0.16
CA GLY A 98 9.37 -18.69 -1.11
C GLY A 98 8.39 -17.53 -1.36
N VAL A 99 7.39 -17.36 -0.53
CA VAL A 99 6.46 -16.21 -0.59
C VAL A 99 7.04 -15.05 0.19
N SER A 100 7.11 -13.87 -0.46
CA SER A 100 7.57 -12.63 0.18
C SER A 100 6.40 -11.79 0.69
N TYR A 101 5.37 -11.62 -0.13
CA TYR A 101 4.17 -10.87 0.24
C TYR A 101 2.91 -11.65 -0.11
N TYR A 102 1.87 -11.39 0.68
CA TYR A 102 0.57 -12.04 0.56
C TYR A 102 -0.42 -11.07 -0.07
N GLY A 103 -1.38 -11.59 -0.83
CA GLY A 103 -2.54 -10.81 -1.26
C GLY A 103 -3.48 -10.56 -0.08
N PHE A 104 -4.35 -9.59 -0.25
CA PHE A 104 -5.39 -9.30 0.73
C PHE A 104 -6.53 -10.31 0.60
N ASN A 105 -6.92 -10.95 1.71
CA ASN A 105 -8.00 -11.93 1.68
C ASN A 105 -9.37 -11.22 1.60
N THR A 106 -10.02 -11.31 0.44
CA THR A 106 -11.38 -10.78 0.21
C THR A 106 -12.41 -11.87 -0.07
N LEU A 107 -12.07 -13.14 0.19
CA LEU A 107 -13.00 -14.26 0.02
C LEU A 107 -14.11 -14.27 1.08
N ASN A 108 -13.98 -13.48 2.12
CA ASN A 108 -14.99 -13.26 3.14
C ASN A 108 -15.15 -11.78 3.48
N GLU A 109 -16.29 -11.41 4.05
CA GLU A 109 -16.63 -10.04 4.40
C GLU A 109 -15.75 -9.49 5.54
N GLN A 110 -15.27 -10.32 6.44
CA GLN A 110 -14.39 -9.93 7.54
C GLN A 110 -13.04 -9.45 6.99
N GLY A 111 -12.50 -10.13 5.98
CA GLY A 111 -11.28 -9.69 5.29
C GLY A 111 -11.48 -8.36 4.57
N VAL A 112 -12.58 -8.17 3.87
CA VAL A 112 -12.94 -6.89 3.23
C VAL A 112 -13.04 -5.78 4.26
N GLN A 113 -13.73 -6.04 5.40
CA GLN A 113 -13.87 -5.06 6.47
C GLN A 113 -12.52 -4.72 7.12
N ALA A 114 -11.68 -5.72 7.35
CA ALA A 114 -10.35 -5.50 7.91
C ALA A 114 -9.44 -4.66 6.98
N ILE A 115 -9.55 -4.85 5.66
CA ILE A 115 -8.88 -3.98 4.67
C ILE A 115 -9.43 -2.55 4.77
N ARG A 116 -10.74 -2.37 4.83
CA ARG A 116 -11.39 -1.06 4.95
C ARG A 116 -10.95 -0.34 6.24
N ASP A 117 -10.93 -1.06 7.36
CA ASP A 117 -10.50 -0.51 8.65
C ASP A 117 -9.03 -0.04 8.59
N THR A 118 -8.15 -0.86 7.99
CA THR A 118 -6.73 -0.52 7.83
C THR A 118 -6.54 0.66 6.90
N ALA A 119 -7.23 0.68 5.76
CA ALA A 119 -7.22 1.83 4.85
C ALA A 119 -7.72 3.10 5.54
N GLY A 120 -8.76 2.99 6.37
CA GLY A 120 -9.27 4.09 7.20
C GLY A 120 -8.24 4.60 8.21
N ILE A 121 -7.49 3.71 8.86
CA ILE A 121 -6.39 4.10 9.76
C ILE A 121 -5.31 4.86 9.00
N LEU A 122 -4.86 4.34 7.85
CA LEU A 122 -3.80 4.97 7.07
C LEU A 122 -4.23 6.31 6.48
N THR A 123 -5.42 6.40 5.93
CA THR A 123 -5.92 7.66 5.35
C THR A 123 -6.18 8.72 6.41
N SER A 124 -6.65 8.34 7.60
CA SER A 124 -6.84 9.27 8.72
C SER A 124 -5.53 9.87 9.25
N ASN A 125 -4.43 9.12 9.16
CA ASN A 125 -3.12 9.55 9.65
C ASN A 125 -2.26 10.19 8.55
N PHE A 126 -2.37 9.73 7.31
CA PHE A 126 -1.43 10.02 6.22
C PHE A 126 -2.10 10.56 4.96
N GLY A 127 -3.43 10.66 4.90
CA GLY A 127 -4.18 11.02 3.68
C GLY A 127 -3.81 12.36 3.08
N ASN A 128 -3.34 13.31 3.88
CA ASN A 128 -2.85 14.63 3.45
C ASN A 128 -1.32 14.72 3.29
N LEU A 129 -0.60 13.61 3.46
CA LEU A 129 0.86 13.52 3.31
C LEU A 129 1.25 12.64 2.11
N VAL A 130 0.36 11.75 1.69
CA VAL A 130 0.61 10.79 0.60
C VAL A 130 -0.22 11.15 -0.61
N SER A 131 0.45 11.48 -1.72
CA SER A 131 -0.21 11.84 -2.98
C SER A 131 -0.56 10.61 -3.84
N ASN A 132 0.29 9.59 -3.80
CA ASN A 132 0.14 8.39 -4.61
C ASN A 132 0.17 7.14 -3.73
N TRP A 133 -0.81 6.26 -3.94
CA TRP A 133 -0.96 4.99 -3.23
C TRP A 133 -0.82 3.84 -4.20
N VAL A 134 0.05 2.90 -3.92
CA VAL A 134 0.24 1.67 -4.70
C VAL A 134 -0.20 0.50 -3.84
N ILE A 135 -1.15 -0.29 -4.33
CA ILE A 135 -1.79 -1.35 -3.55
C ILE A 135 -1.21 -2.72 -3.91
N GLY A 136 -0.38 -3.23 -3.01
CA GLY A 136 0.34 -4.49 -3.19
C GLY A 136 1.70 -4.32 -3.85
N ASN A 137 2.31 -5.44 -4.25
CA ASN A 137 3.55 -5.49 -5.03
C ASN A 137 3.41 -6.55 -6.11
N GLU A 138 3.77 -6.22 -7.36
CA GLU A 138 3.79 -7.14 -8.50
C GLU A 138 2.59 -8.11 -8.51
N VAL A 139 1.39 -7.56 -8.48
CA VAL A 139 0.14 -8.30 -8.21
C VAL A 139 -0.19 -9.37 -9.24
N ASN A 140 0.51 -9.42 -10.35
CA ASN A 140 0.45 -10.49 -11.34
C ASN A 140 1.42 -11.67 -11.04
N ASP A 141 2.23 -11.60 -9.98
CA ASP A 141 3.03 -12.74 -9.50
C ASP A 141 2.45 -13.26 -8.17
N GLY A 142 1.43 -14.10 -8.28
CA GLY A 142 0.76 -14.73 -7.15
C GLY A 142 1.56 -15.81 -6.43
N GLN A 143 2.75 -16.15 -6.92
CA GLN A 143 3.59 -17.17 -6.30
C GLN A 143 4.58 -16.58 -5.27
N VAL A 144 5.00 -15.33 -5.44
CA VAL A 144 6.02 -14.69 -4.61
C VAL A 144 5.55 -13.39 -3.98
N TRP A 145 4.93 -12.50 -4.78
CA TRP A 145 4.72 -11.09 -4.42
C TRP A 145 3.27 -10.73 -4.08
N ASN A 146 2.32 -11.62 -4.40
CA ASN A 146 0.90 -11.40 -4.08
C ASN A 146 0.18 -12.75 -3.87
N TYR A 147 0.70 -13.58 -2.98
CA TYR A 147 0.18 -14.92 -2.74
C TYR A 147 -1.20 -14.89 -2.10
N LEU A 148 -2.17 -15.56 -2.75
CA LEU A 148 -3.55 -15.68 -2.29
C LEU A 148 -3.97 -17.14 -1.99
N GLY A 149 -3.01 -18.06 -1.98
CA GLY A 149 -3.29 -19.50 -1.93
C GLY A 149 -3.50 -20.09 -3.33
N SER A 150 -3.87 -21.36 -3.39
CA SER A 150 -4.17 -22.03 -4.66
C SER A 150 -5.61 -21.71 -5.07
N MET A 151 -5.78 -21.03 -6.20
CA MET A 151 -7.07 -20.70 -6.79
C MET A 151 -6.94 -20.54 -8.31
N ASP A 152 -8.08 -20.60 -9.02
CA ASP A 152 -8.09 -20.30 -10.45
C ASP A 152 -7.90 -18.80 -10.72
N ILE A 153 -7.57 -18.47 -11.98
CA ILE A 153 -7.23 -17.08 -12.35
C ILE A 153 -8.42 -16.13 -12.17
N ASP A 154 -9.63 -16.54 -12.43
CA ASP A 154 -10.81 -15.69 -12.33
C ASP A 154 -11.08 -15.33 -10.85
N THR A 155 -10.97 -16.33 -9.97
CA THR A 155 -11.05 -16.14 -8.51
C THR A 155 -9.91 -15.23 -8.01
N TYR A 156 -8.69 -15.44 -8.48
CA TYR A 156 -7.53 -14.61 -8.15
C TYR A 156 -7.76 -13.14 -8.54
N CYS A 157 -8.12 -12.90 -9.78
CA CYS A 157 -8.39 -11.56 -10.30
C CYS A 157 -9.56 -10.89 -9.56
N SER A 158 -10.63 -11.64 -9.28
CA SER A 158 -11.79 -11.14 -8.54
C SER A 158 -11.43 -10.76 -7.11
N ASN A 159 -10.63 -11.57 -6.42
CA ASN A 159 -10.13 -11.28 -5.08
C ASN A 159 -9.31 -9.98 -5.06
N TYR A 160 -8.32 -9.88 -5.94
CA TYR A 160 -7.50 -8.67 -6.00
C TYR A 160 -8.33 -7.43 -6.39
N ALA A 161 -9.24 -7.55 -7.35
CA ALA A 161 -10.09 -6.44 -7.76
C ALA A 161 -10.97 -5.94 -6.60
N THR A 162 -11.49 -6.83 -5.76
CA THR A 162 -12.27 -6.46 -4.57
C THR A 162 -11.39 -5.75 -3.55
N SER A 163 -10.19 -6.26 -3.28
CA SER A 163 -9.20 -5.62 -2.42
C SER A 163 -8.84 -4.22 -2.92
N PHE A 164 -8.48 -4.11 -4.20
CA PHE A 164 -8.10 -2.83 -4.80
C PHE A 164 -9.22 -1.80 -4.73
N ARG A 165 -10.47 -2.17 -5.04
CA ARG A 165 -11.63 -1.27 -4.93
C ARG A 165 -11.88 -0.81 -3.50
N THR A 166 -11.73 -1.71 -2.53
CA THR A 166 -11.89 -1.35 -1.11
C THR A 166 -10.88 -0.29 -0.68
N TRP A 167 -9.61 -0.44 -1.08
CA TRP A 167 -8.58 0.58 -0.89
C TRP A 167 -8.91 1.86 -1.64
N TYR A 168 -9.22 1.76 -2.93
CA TYR A 168 -9.52 2.90 -3.79
C TYR A 168 -10.65 3.75 -3.21
N ASP A 169 -11.79 3.13 -2.89
CA ASP A 169 -12.96 3.84 -2.39
C ASP A 169 -12.67 4.54 -1.05
N THR A 170 -11.94 3.87 -0.14
CA THR A 170 -11.56 4.43 1.15
C THR A 170 -10.60 5.61 0.99
N ILE A 171 -9.57 5.49 0.14
CA ILE A 171 -8.61 6.56 -0.13
C ILE A 171 -9.32 7.76 -0.79
N LYS A 172 -10.15 7.50 -1.81
CA LYS A 172 -10.86 8.56 -2.53
C LYS A 172 -11.92 9.26 -1.68
N ALA A 173 -12.53 8.57 -0.73
CA ALA A 173 -13.44 9.17 0.24
C ALA A 173 -12.72 10.10 1.23
N SER A 174 -11.45 9.81 1.55
CA SER A 174 -10.62 10.64 2.43
C SER A 174 -9.96 11.81 1.70
N ASN A 175 -9.48 11.57 0.47
CA ASN A 175 -8.80 12.56 -0.37
C ASN A 175 -9.10 12.27 -1.85
N SER A 176 -10.01 13.04 -2.44
CA SER A 176 -10.48 12.83 -3.83
C SER A 176 -9.37 13.05 -4.87
N LEU A 177 -8.34 13.84 -4.55
CA LEU A 177 -7.21 14.13 -5.43
C LEU A 177 -6.11 13.06 -5.37
N ALA A 178 -6.05 12.25 -4.32
CA ALA A 178 -5.06 11.17 -4.22
C ALA A 178 -5.17 10.22 -5.42
N ARG A 179 -4.04 9.72 -5.90
CA ARG A 179 -3.98 8.73 -6.98
C ARG A 179 -3.73 7.35 -6.40
N VAL A 180 -4.40 6.35 -6.97
CA VAL A 180 -4.31 4.96 -6.52
C VAL A 180 -3.92 4.09 -7.71
N TYR A 181 -2.89 3.27 -7.53
CA TYR A 181 -2.26 2.50 -8.59
C TYR A 181 -2.21 1.01 -8.25
N MET A 182 -2.22 0.21 -9.30
CA MET A 182 -2.01 -1.23 -9.29
C MET A 182 -0.59 -1.51 -9.84
N PRO A 183 0.29 -2.21 -9.12
CA PRO A 183 1.64 -2.51 -9.59
C PRO A 183 1.67 -3.85 -10.33
N PHE A 184 2.31 -3.86 -11.49
CA PHE A 184 2.60 -5.08 -12.25
C PHE A 184 4.11 -5.31 -12.36
N ASP A 185 4.52 -6.58 -12.36
CA ASP A 185 5.87 -6.98 -12.76
C ASP A 185 6.13 -6.54 -14.22
N PHE A 186 7.34 -6.08 -14.48
CA PHE A 186 7.76 -5.63 -15.80
C PHE A 186 7.63 -6.71 -16.90
N ARG A 187 7.58 -7.97 -16.52
CA ARG A 187 7.43 -9.12 -17.42
C ARG A 187 5.99 -9.36 -17.88
N TRP A 188 5.06 -8.54 -17.45
CA TRP A 188 3.65 -8.65 -17.79
C TRP A 188 3.37 -8.88 -19.28
N ASN A 189 4.11 -8.22 -20.16
CA ASN A 189 3.89 -8.26 -21.61
C ASN A 189 5.09 -8.80 -22.41
N CYS A 190 6.08 -9.41 -21.78
CA CYS A 190 7.30 -9.80 -22.49
C CYS A 190 7.22 -11.16 -23.21
N GLY A 191 6.07 -11.69 -23.50
CA GLY A 191 5.84 -12.89 -24.34
C GLY A 191 6.54 -14.18 -23.89
N GLN A 192 7.50 -14.09 -22.98
CA GLN A 192 8.23 -15.22 -22.40
C GLN A 192 7.58 -15.74 -21.12
N LEU A 193 6.63 -15.00 -20.59
CA LEU A 193 5.93 -15.31 -19.36
C LEU A 193 4.44 -15.16 -19.58
N GLU A 194 3.70 -16.04 -18.99
CA GLU A 194 2.23 -16.08 -19.05
C GLU A 194 1.64 -14.94 -18.22
N GLY A 195 1.74 -13.73 -18.53
CA GLY A 195 1.18 -12.53 -17.90
C GLY A 195 0.86 -12.60 -16.40
N PHE A 196 0.17 -13.65 -15.97
CA PHE A 196 -0.08 -13.98 -14.55
C PHE A 196 0.57 -15.31 -14.16
N LYS A 197 1.19 -15.32 -12.98
CA LYS A 197 1.59 -16.50 -12.22
C LYS A 197 0.74 -16.58 -10.96
N TYR A 198 -0.27 -17.39 -10.96
CA TYR A 198 -1.24 -17.56 -9.89
C TYR A 198 -1.22 -18.96 -9.30
#